data_e6ff7eb24f0507722a6b86b51c24f1db
#
_entry.id   e6ff7eb24f0507722a6b86b51c24f1db
#
_cell.length_a   1.000
_cell.length_b   1.000
_cell.length_c   1.000
_cell.angle_alpha   90.00
_cell.angle_beta   90.00
_cell.angle_gamma   90.00
#
_symmetry.space_group_name_H-M   'P 1'
#
loop_
_entity.id
_entity.type
_entity.pdbx_description
1 polymer ?
#
loop_
_entity_poly.entity_id
_entity_poly.type
_entity_poly.pdbx_seq_one_letter_code
_entity_poly.pdbx_strand_id
1 'polypeptide(L)'
;MNSPVAACSATSAGQKYRFYSIIMKINLPFIHWPRICNDKRLVLSVVVFTLSNLLVSSGAHLIYRILFFTLVLLIIKAMKSLTLRFILAFPFTLLTAADISISLYSWCTFGTTFNDGFAISILQTDPDEVIRMFRMYVVYVIAFIILFLLFFCSAINKTSSLPSEKVTVITFLLLITVTLYSSFQFALKKQYQINEVDPYIVASRFATYTPFFNLNYFALAAKEHQRLMTIADTIPHYDLVITDNNTDVFVLVIGESARTDNMSIYGYSRPTTPELQKQKSRLKLFTQAISGAPYTALAVPLALSADTVLHHDVRHYPDNIINMANQAGFNTWWLSAQSAFRQNGTAVASIAMRARNRIYVRGYDELLLPHLAEALNSNPGCRKLIVLHLTGSHEPVCSNWSRDKAVFKPLDTEEVCYDNSIHYTDSLLGQVFAMLETRRASVMYFSDHGLEYDPTKEHVYFHGGIKPSQQAYHVPMFIWYSPTLGEHVDRQTVNSVFSTAYNDYLINAWMGVTRPAQPKTPEEVITRWQGKSDVFDANHNVFNYKALRNSFK
;
A
#
# COMPACT_ATOMS: atom_id res chain seq x y z
N MET A 1 8.08 -4.46 -46.33
CA MET A 1 8.49 -3.20 -46.96
C MET A 1 8.39 -2.10 -45.91
N ASN A 2 9.57 -1.62 -45.49
CA ASN A 2 9.88 -0.33 -44.87
C ASN A 2 9.04 0.22 -43.69
N SER A 3 9.59 0.02 -42.50
CA SER A 3 9.45 0.94 -41.37
C SER A 3 10.21 2.24 -41.61
N PRO A 4 9.82 3.35 -41.01
CA PRO A 4 10.75 4.42 -40.71
C PRO A 4 11.04 4.47 -39.18
N VAL A 5 12.22 4.05 -38.81
CA VAL A 5 12.93 4.54 -37.62
C VAL A 5 13.30 5.99 -37.94
N ALA A 6 12.76 6.95 -37.25
CA ALA A 6 13.16 8.36 -37.33
C ALA A 6 13.45 8.89 -35.94
N ALA A 7 14.75 8.96 -35.65
CA ALA A 7 15.48 10.09 -35.10
C ALA A 7 14.84 10.88 -33.95
N CYS A 8 15.19 10.53 -32.73
CA CYS A 8 15.14 11.39 -31.57
C CYS A 8 16.57 11.55 -30.97
N SER A 9 17.49 12.14 -31.74
CA SER A 9 18.90 12.31 -31.34
C SER A 9 19.46 13.73 -31.46
N ALA A 10 18.59 14.76 -31.50
CA ALA A 10 19.11 16.13 -31.72
C ALA A 10 18.81 17.17 -30.61
N THR A 11 18.13 16.82 -29.50
CA THR A 11 17.78 17.81 -28.47
C THR A 11 18.58 17.72 -27.16
N SER A 12 19.36 16.67 -26.94
CA SER A 12 20.09 16.50 -25.66
C SER A 12 21.42 17.26 -25.58
N ALA A 13 22.07 17.52 -26.70
CA ALA A 13 23.36 18.22 -26.73
C ALA A 13 23.24 19.72 -26.46
N GLY A 14 22.18 20.36 -26.96
CA GLY A 14 21.96 21.81 -26.76
C GLY A 14 21.56 22.17 -25.32
N GLN A 15 20.89 21.27 -24.62
CA GLN A 15 20.55 21.48 -23.19
C GLN A 15 21.74 21.27 -22.26
N LYS A 16 22.65 20.34 -22.56
CA LYS A 16 23.87 20.13 -21.75
C LYS A 16 24.79 21.36 -21.76
N TYR A 17 24.96 22.00 -22.90
CA TYR A 17 25.79 23.21 -22.99
C TYR A 17 25.16 24.44 -22.31
N ARG A 18 23.83 24.58 -22.31
CA ARG A 18 23.15 25.65 -21.57
C ARG A 18 23.25 25.47 -20.06
N PHE A 19 23.21 24.24 -19.55
CA PHE A 19 23.32 23.96 -18.11
C PHE A 19 24.71 24.31 -17.56
N TYR A 20 25.78 23.94 -18.28
CA TYR A 20 27.15 24.34 -17.95
C TYR A 20 27.33 25.89 -18.00
N SER A 21 26.73 26.57 -18.97
CA SER A 21 26.82 28.00 -19.09
C SER A 21 26.04 28.77 -18.02
N ILE A 22 24.96 28.18 -17.47
CA ILE A 22 24.18 28.79 -16.40
C ILE A 22 24.92 28.67 -15.06
N ILE A 23 25.50 27.49 -14.77
CA ILE A 23 26.30 27.32 -13.55
C ILE A 23 27.53 28.20 -13.53
N MET A 24 28.18 28.44 -14.68
CA MET A 24 29.32 29.34 -14.80
C MET A 24 28.98 30.83 -14.71
N LYS A 25 27.71 31.23 -14.92
CA LYS A 25 27.27 32.63 -14.84
C LYS A 25 26.74 33.05 -13.47
N ILE A 26 26.57 32.12 -12.52
CA ILE A 26 26.27 32.46 -11.13
C ILE A 26 27.59 32.88 -10.47
N ASN A 27 27.97 34.12 -10.66
CA ASN A 27 29.11 34.76 -9.98
C ASN A 27 28.71 35.03 -8.51
N LEU A 28 28.80 33.98 -7.69
CA LEU A 28 28.84 34.15 -6.24
C LEU A 28 30.28 34.52 -5.88
N PRO A 29 30.57 35.78 -5.48
CA PRO A 29 31.91 36.32 -5.37
C PRO A 29 32.82 35.64 -4.34
N PHE A 30 32.30 34.63 -3.63
CA PHE A 30 32.98 33.91 -2.55
C PHE A 30 33.30 32.43 -2.87
N ILE A 31 32.89 31.91 -4.03
CA ILE A 31 33.06 30.49 -4.40
C ILE A 31 34.04 30.39 -5.58
N HIS A 32 35.26 29.89 -5.32
CA HIS A 32 36.24 29.57 -6.36
C HIS A 32 35.86 28.26 -7.07
N TRP A 33 34.89 28.29 -7.99
CA TRP A 33 34.38 27.17 -8.78
C TRP A 33 35.47 26.31 -9.42
N PRO A 34 36.58 26.85 -10.01
CA PRO A 34 37.61 26.01 -10.61
C PRO A 34 38.32 25.06 -9.63
N ARG A 35 38.41 25.44 -8.34
CA ARG A 35 39.05 24.61 -7.31
C ARG A 35 38.11 23.53 -6.74
N ILE A 36 36.82 23.77 -6.75
CA ILE A 36 35.81 22.79 -6.36
C ILE A 36 35.66 21.71 -7.42
N CYS A 37 35.75 22.07 -8.72
CA CYS A 37 35.71 21.13 -9.83
C CYS A 37 36.90 20.18 -9.86
N ASN A 38 38.01 20.51 -9.18
CA ASN A 38 39.18 19.60 -9.04
C ASN A 38 38.97 18.49 -8.00
N ASP A 39 37.95 18.59 -7.14
CA ASP A 39 37.57 17.49 -6.24
C ASP A 39 36.68 16.48 -6.99
N LYS A 40 37.29 15.51 -7.65
CA LYS A 40 36.61 14.50 -8.47
C LYS A 40 35.55 13.73 -7.69
N ARG A 41 35.75 13.48 -6.38
CA ARG A 41 34.79 12.72 -5.55
C ARG A 41 33.57 13.57 -5.22
N LEU A 42 33.76 14.86 -4.94
CA LEU A 42 32.65 15.79 -4.73
C LEU A 42 31.83 15.94 -6.00
N VAL A 43 32.48 16.17 -7.13
CA VAL A 43 31.81 16.30 -8.43
C VAL A 43 31.02 15.02 -8.76
N LEU A 44 31.63 13.85 -8.60
CA LEU A 44 30.99 12.56 -8.84
C LEU A 44 29.75 12.40 -7.92
N SER A 45 29.88 12.73 -6.63
CA SER A 45 28.76 12.64 -5.68
C SER A 45 27.59 13.55 -6.08
N VAL A 46 27.88 14.78 -6.49
CA VAL A 46 26.85 15.74 -6.94
C VAL A 46 26.19 15.28 -8.24
N VAL A 47 26.97 14.74 -9.19
CA VAL A 47 26.45 14.20 -10.46
C VAL A 47 25.52 13.00 -10.19
N VAL A 48 25.99 12.03 -9.40
CA VAL A 48 25.19 10.84 -9.06
C VAL A 48 23.91 11.23 -8.32
N PHE A 49 24.02 12.12 -7.34
CA PHE A 49 22.85 12.66 -6.63
C PHE A 49 21.87 13.34 -7.58
N THR A 50 22.35 14.18 -8.51
CA THR A 50 21.52 14.88 -9.49
C THR A 50 20.77 13.90 -10.39
N LEU A 51 21.49 12.92 -10.97
CA LEU A 51 20.89 11.92 -11.86
C LEU A 51 19.80 11.10 -11.15
N SER A 52 20.08 10.64 -9.92
CA SER A 52 19.09 9.89 -9.12
C SER A 52 17.84 10.73 -8.79
N ASN A 53 18.00 12.02 -8.51
CA ASN A 53 16.88 12.89 -8.17
C ASN A 53 16.06 13.37 -9.39
N LEU A 54 16.53 13.19 -10.61
CA LEU A 54 15.73 13.44 -11.82
C LEU A 54 14.51 12.50 -11.92
N LEU A 55 14.55 11.34 -11.26
CA LEU A 55 13.45 10.37 -11.22
C LEU A 55 12.27 10.85 -10.34
N VAL A 56 12.56 11.64 -9.31
CA VAL A 56 11.56 11.99 -8.27
C VAL A 56 11.25 13.48 -8.17
N SER A 57 12.00 14.33 -8.88
CA SER A 57 11.89 15.78 -8.73
C SER A 57 12.23 16.51 -10.02
N SER A 58 11.58 17.65 -10.26
CA SER A 58 11.82 18.51 -11.43
C SER A 58 11.80 19.99 -11.04
N GLY A 59 12.25 20.84 -11.97
CA GLY A 59 12.18 22.28 -11.84
C GLY A 59 12.94 22.85 -10.62
N ALA A 60 12.32 23.78 -9.93
CA ALA A 60 12.93 24.48 -8.80
C ALA A 60 13.25 23.57 -7.61
N HIS A 61 12.43 22.55 -7.37
CA HIS A 61 12.66 21.59 -6.28
C HIS A 61 13.95 20.80 -6.49
N LEU A 62 14.21 20.32 -7.71
CA LEU A 62 15.45 19.62 -8.04
C LEU A 62 16.67 20.51 -7.79
N ILE A 63 16.64 21.75 -8.27
CA ILE A 63 17.75 22.70 -8.07
C ILE A 63 18.01 22.93 -6.59
N TYR A 64 16.94 23.11 -5.79
CA TYR A 64 17.04 23.34 -4.36
C TYR A 64 17.66 22.15 -3.62
N ARG A 65 17.26 20.93 -3.97
CA ARG A 65 17.80 19.69 -3.38
C ARG A 65 19.28 19.49 -3.72
N ILE A 66 19.69 19.79 -4.97
CA ILE A 66 21.10 19.72 -5.38
C ILE A 66 21.93 20.76 -4.60
N LEU A 67 21.43 21.98 -4.47
CA LEU A 67 22.10 23.02 -3.69
C LEU A 67 22.23 22.60 -2.22
N PHE A 68 21.16 22.10 -1.62
CA PHE A 68 21.15 21.65 -0.23
C PHE A 68 22.18 20.53 0.00
N PHE A 69 22.15 19.48 -0.83
CA PHE A 69 23.10 18.36 -0.76
C PHE A 69 24.55 18.83 -0.92
N THR A 70 24.81 19.66 -1.92
CA THR A 70 26.14 20.19 -2.20
C THR A 70 26.66 21.06 -1.07
N LEU A 71 25.84 21.97 -0.52
CA LEU A 71 26.23 22.84 0.58
C LEU A 71 26.52 22.05 1.85
N VAL A 72 25.73 21.03 2.19
CA VAL A 72 26.01 20.19 3.37
C VAL A 72 27.32 19.45 3.19
N LEU A 73 27.58 18.86 2.02
CA LEU A 73 28.89 18.24 1.75
C LEU A 73 30.05 19.23 1.90
N LEU A 74 29.92 20.44 1.38
CA LEU A 74 30.94 21.49 1.51
C LEU A 74 31.19 21.89 2.97
N ILE A 75 30.12 22.03 3.79
CA ILE A 75 30.23 22.33 5.21
C ILE A 75 31.01 21.23 5.93
N ILE A 76 30.62 19.96 5.71
CA ILE A 76 31.27 18.82 6.36
C ILE A 76 32.77 18.78 5.96
N LYS A 77 33.08 18.98 4.69
CA LYS A 77 34.47 19.01 4.18
C LYS A 77 35.28 20.19 4.73
N ALA A 78 34.62 21.31 5.03
CA ALA A 78 35.28 22.52 5.59
C ALA A 78 35.65 22.34 7.07
N MET A 79 35.03 21.42 7.82
CA MET A 79 35.33 21.16 9.22
C MET A 79 36.77 20.72 9.44
N LYS A 80 37.46 21.31 10.42
CA LYS A 80 38.87 20.99 10.73
C LYS A 80 39.03 19.62 11.42
N SER A 81 38.09 19.30 12.31
CA SER A 81 38.10 18.04 13.07
C SER A 81 37.61 16.87 12.23
N LEU A 82 38.40 15.79 12.16
CA LEU A 82 38.01 14.55 11.49
C LEU A 82 36.80 13.91 12.22
N THR A 83 36.81 13.94 13.54
CA THR A 83 35.70 13.40 14.36
C THR A 83 34.39 14.11 14.04
N LEU A 84 34.40 15.46 13.98
CA LEU A 84 33.20 16.23 13.67
C LEU A 84 32.72 15.96 12.24
N ARG A 85 33.66 15.84 11.28
CA ARG A 85 33.32 15.43 9.91
C ARG A 85 32.64 14.07 9.88
N PHE A 86 33.16 13.10 10.64
CA PHE A 86 32.58 11.76 10.71
C PHE A 86 31.16 11.80 11.32
N ILE A 87 30.98 12.47 12.44
CA ILE A 87 29.68 12.58 13.15
C ILE A 87 28.60 13.21 12.25
N LEU A 88 28.96 14.23 11.45
CA LEU A 88 28.02 14.89 10.55
C LEU A 88 27.83 14.14 9.23
N ALA A 89 28.91 13.57 8.66
CA ALA A 89 28.85 12.85 7.38
C ALA A 89 28.03 11.58 7.48
N PHE A 90 28.21 10.80 8.56
CA PHE A 90 27.59 9.47 8.68
C PHE A 90 26.07 9.53 8.57
N PRO A 91 25.31 10.23 9.42
CA PRO A 91 23.85 10.26 9.31
C PRO A 91 23.37 10.93 8.02
N PHE A 92 24.04 12.00 7.57
CA PHE A 92 23.64 12.71 6.37
C PHE A 92 23.75 11.83 5.12
N THR A 93 24.89 11.17 4.93
CA THR A 93 25.12 10.35 3.73
C THR A 93 24.33 9.04 3.80
N LEU A 94 24.14 8.47 5.01
CA LEU A 94 23.31 7.29 5.23
C LEU A 94 21.86 7.54 4.80
N LEU A 95 21.25 8.61 5.31
CA LEU A 95 19.87 8.98 4.99
C LEU A 95 19.70 9.34 3.52
N THR A 96 20.67 10.06 2.93
CA THR A 96 20.62 10.40 1.50
C THR A 96 20.71 9.16 0.61
N ALA A 97 21.60 8.22 0.92
CA ALA A 97 21.71 6.97 0.18
C ALA A 97 20.45 6.10 0.32
N ALA A 98 19.87 6.05 1.51
CA ALA A 98 18.60 5.34 1.75
C ALA A 98 17.46 5.95 0.93
N ASP A 99 17.31 7.26 0.93
CA ASP A 99 16.28 7.97 0.17
C ASP A 99 16.35 7.67 -1.33
N ILE A 100 17.55 7.72 -1.90
CA ILE A 100 17.78 7.38 -3.32
C ILE A 100 17.46 5.92 -3.60
N SER A 101 17.89 5.00 -2.72
CA SER A 101 17.68 3.56 -2.93
C SER A 101 16.21 3.18 -2.86
N ILE A 102 15.44 3.78 -1.97
CA ILE A 102 13.98 3.64 -1.89
C ILE A 102 13.32 4.18 -3.17
N SER A 103 13.77 5.35 -3.66
CA SER A 103 13.27 5.92 -4.91
C SER A 103 13.55 5.03 -6.11
N LEU A 104 14.77 4.46 -6.20
CA LEU A 104 15.15 3.51 -7.25
C LEU A 104 14.31 2.24 -7.19
N TYR A 105 14.10 1.69 -6.00
CA TYR A 105 13.24 0.52 -5.80
C TYR A 105 11.82 0.79 -6.33
N SER A 106 11.18 1.85 -5.88
CA SER A 106 9.82 2.18 -6.32
C SER A 106 9.73 2.37 -7.83
N TRP A 107 10.71 3.07 -8.42
CA TRP A 107 10.71 3.35 -9.84
C TRP A 107 10.98 2.11 -10.69
N CYS A 108 12.01 1.32 -10.34
CA CYS A 108 12.40 0.16 -11.14
C CYS A 108 11.40 -1.00 -10.98
N THR A 109 10.89 -1.23 -9.78
CA THR A 109 9.99 -2.35 -9.50
C THR A 109 8.56 -2.04 -9.93
N PHE A 110 8.03 -0.87 -9.54
CA PHE A 110 6.61 -0.54 -9.71
C PHE A 110 6.35 0.50 -10.82
N GLY A 111 7.39 1.14 -11.39
CA GLY A 111 7.24 2.19 -12.41
C GLY A 111 6.63 3.49 -11.88
N THR A 112 6.64 3.68 -10.57
CA THR A 112 6.05 4.84 -9.90
C THR A 112 7.01 5.44 -8.86
N THR A 113 6.78 6.68 -8.45
CA THR A 113 7.53 7.29 -7.34
C THR A 113 7.08 6.72 -6.01
N PHE A 114 8.00 6.69 -5.02
CA PHE A 114 7.67 6.34 -3.64
C PHE A 114 6.55 7.24 -3.09
N ASN A 115 5.63 6.68 -2.32
CA ASN A 115 4.41 7.35 -1.85
C ASN A 115 4.01 6.87 -0.44
N ASP A 116 2.92 7.42 0.09
CA ASP A 116 2.39 7.11 1.43
C ASP A 116 1.98 5.65 1.56
N GLY A 117 1.39 5.04 0.52
CA GLY A 117 1.02 3.63 0.55
C GLY A 117 2.23 2.74 0.79
N PHE A 118 3.36 2.98 0.09
CA PHE A 118 4.61 2.27 0.34
C PHE A 118 5.18 2.55 1.74
N ALA A 119 5.12 3.79 2.22
CA ALA A 119 5.60 4.15 3.55
C ALA A 119 4.78 3.43 4.64
N ILE A 120 3.46 3.39 4.50
CA ILE A 120 2.56 2.65 5.39
C ILE A 120 2.87 1.15 5.33
N SER A 121 3.00 0.58 4.13
CA SER A 121 3.33 -0.84 3.96
C SER A 121 4.67 -1.19 4.62
N ILE A 122 5.72 -0.39 4.44
CA ILE A 122 7.02 -0.61 5.10
C ILE A 122 6.90 -0.54 6.62
N LEU A 123 6.17 0.44 7.18
CA LEU A 123 5.96 0.54 8.62
C LEU A 123 5.14 -0.62 9.20
N GLN A 124 4.36 -1.28 8.35
CA GLN A 124 3.51 -2.41 8.73
C GLN A 124 4.10 -3.77 8.37
N THR A 125 5.21 -3.82 7.60
CA THR A 125 5.88 -5.06 7.20
C THR A 125 6.48 -5.77 8.40
N ASP A 126 6.28 -7.07 8.49
CA ASP A 126 6.87 -7.89 9.54
C ASP A 126 8.24 -8.49 9.13
N PRO A 127 9.07 -8.93 10.10
CA PRO A 127 10.38 -9.48 9.81
C PRO A 127 10.36 -10.72 8.89
N ASP A 128 9.34 -11.58 9.01
CA ASP A 128 9.25 -12.79 8.19
C ASP A 128 8.92 -12.42 6.73
N GLU A 129 8.11 -11.39 6.51
CA GLU A 129 7.81 -10.82 5.19
C GLU A 129 9.07 -10.20 4.57
N VAL A 130 9.84 -9.42 5.34
CA VAL A 130 11.14 -8.87 4.88
C VAL A 130 12.08 -9.98 4.40
N ILE A 131 12.16 -11.10 5.12
CA ILE A 131 13.00 -12.24 4.74
C ILE A 131 12.51 -12.86 3.42
N ARG A 132 11.20 -13.06 3.26
CA ARG A 132 10.63 -13.60 2.01
C ARG A 132 10.89 -12.70 0.82
N MET A 133 10.79 -11.38 1.01
CA MET A 133 10.99 -10.38 -0.04
C MET A 133 12.47 -9.99 -0.24
N PHE A 134 13.39 -10.55 0.54
CA PHE A 134 14.81 -10.13 0.53
C PHE A 134 15.44 -10.16 -0.87
N ARG A 135 15.09 -11.16 -1.69
CA ARG A 135 15.60 -11.28 -3.08
C ARG A 135 15.21 -10.08 -3.94
N MET A 136 14.04 -9.48 -3.72
CA MET A 136 13.58 -8.30 -4.44
C MET A 136 14.36 -7.05 -4.03
N TYR A 137 14.86 -7.01 -2.79
CA TYR A 137 15.53 -5.83 -2.24
C TYR A 137 17.05 -5.86 -2.40
N VAL A 138 17.67 -7.02 -2.62
CA VAL A 138 19.14 -7.19 -2.56
C VAL A 138 19.89 -6.24 -3.47
N VAL A 139 19.41 -6.00 -4.69
CA VAL A 139 20.06 -5.07 -5.66
C VAL A 139 20.04 -3.63 -5.13
N TYR A 140 18.93 -3.22 -4.51
CA TYR A 140 18.78 -1.87 -3.95
C TYR A 140 19.55 -1.71 -2.64
N VAL A 141 19.74 -2.78 -1.86
CA VAL A 141 20.66 -2.80 -0.71
C VAL A 141 22.10 -2.63 -1.16
N ILE A 142 22.51 -3.28 -2.25
CA ILE A 142 23.84 -3.09 -2.84
C ILE A 142 23.99 -1.65 -3.34
N ALA A 143 23.00 -1.11 -4.05
CA ALA A 143 23.00 0.28 -4.50
C ALA A 143 23.12 1.25 -3.32
N PHE A 144 22.37 1.02 -2.23
CA PHE A 144 22.47 1.78 -0.99
C PHE A 144 23.90 1.79 -0.42
N ILE A 145 24.55 0.63 -0.33
CA ILE A 145 25.93 0.52 0.19
C ILE A 145 26.90 1.31 -0.71
N ILE A 146 26.80 1.16 -2.03
CA ILE A 146 27.66 1.87 -2.98
C ILE A 146 27.47 3.39 -2.88
N LEU A 147 26.22 3.87 -2.84
CA LEU A 147 25.90 5.30 -2.71
C LEU A 147 26.37 5.85 -1.37
N PHE A 148 26.12 5.12 -0.28
CA PHE A 148 26.60 5.51 1.04
C PHE A 148 28.12 5.66 1.07
N LEU A 149 28.85 4.66 0.60
CA LEU A 149 30.33 4.72 0.57
C LEU A 149 30.84 5.85 -0.32
N LEU A 150 30.23 6.07 -1.49
CA LEU A 150 30.58 7.17 -2.38
C LEU A 150 30.43 8.53 -1.70
N PHE A 151 29.26 8.80 -1.12
CA PHE A 151 28.95 10.07 -0.47
C PHE A 151 29.76 10.26 0.81
N PHE A 152 29.87 9.21 1.62
CA PHE A 152 30.62 9.24 2.88
C PHE A 152 32.12 9.48 2.63
N CYS A 153 32.74 8.72 1.72
CA CYS A 153 34.14 8.94 1.36
C CYS A 153 34.39 10.33 0.75
N SER A 154 33.41 10.85 0.02
CA SER A 154 33.48 12.22 -0.46
C SER A 154 33.43 13.23 0.70
N ALA A 155 32.51 13.05 1.66
CA ALA A 155 32.29 13.97 2.77
C ALA A 155 33.48 14.05 3.74
N ILE A 156 34.10 12.89 4.09
CA ILE A 156 35.20 12.85 5.07
C ILE A 156 36.53 13.33 4.51
N ASN A 157 36.74 13.27 3.18
CA ASN A 157 37.96 13.76 2.55
C ASN A 157 38.05 15.28 2.59
N LYS A 158 39.13 15.77 3.19
CA LYS A 158 39.44 17.20 3.23
C LYS A 158 39.88 17.70 1.87
N THR A 159 39.32 18.82 1.42
CA THR A 159 39.76 19.53 0.21
C THR A 159 40.45 20.82 0.61
N SER A 160 41.66 21.07 0.09
CA SER A 160 42.52 22.18 0.48
C SER A 160 42.06 23.58 -0.02
N SER A 161 40.98 23.63 -0.78
CA SER A 161 40.59 24.83 -1.55
C SER A 161 39.15 25.27 -1.33
N LEU A 162 38.57 24.99 -0.14
CA LEU A 162 37.21 25.36 0.19
C LEU A 162 37.06 26.84 0.63
N PRO A 163 35.88 27.47 0.46
CA PRO A 163 35.56 28.75 1.09
C PRO A 163 35.79 28.69 2.60
N SER A 164 35.90 29.85 3.24
CA SER A 164 36.06 29.85 4.70
C SER A 164 34.87 29.14 5.36
N GLU A 165 35.16 28.37 6.39
CA GLU A 165 34.17 27.61 7.16
C GLU A 165 32.98 28.49 7.59
N LYS A 166 33.27 29.74 8.02
CA LYS A 166 32.25 30.70 8.42
C LYS A 166 31.26 31.05 7.28
N VAL A 167 31.77 31.32 6.08
CA VAL A 167 30.92 31.67 4.91
C VAL A 167 30.06 30.47 4.52
N THR A 168 30.60 29.27 4.49
CA THR A 168 29.87 28.07 4.14
C THR A 168 28.74 27.78 5.15
N VAL A 169 29.02 27.90 6.44
CA VAL A 169 28.03 27.71 7.51
C VAL A 169 26.93 28.79 7.44
N ILE A 170 27.30 30.07 7.26
CA ILE A 170 26.31 31.17 7.13
C ILE A 170 25.37 30.92 5.94
N THR A 171 25.93 30.54 4.79
CA THR A 171 25.11 30.24 3.59
C THR A 171 24.16 29.08 3.82
N PHE A 172 24.61 28.04 4.52
CA PHE A 172 23.75 26.90 4.86
C PHE A 172 22.64 27.30 5.84
N LEU A 173 22.96 28.04 6.91
CA LEU A 173 21.97 28.51 7.87
C LEU A 173 20.91 29.39 7.19
N LEU A 174 21.33 30.22 6.22
CA LEU A 174 20.42 31.04 5.43
C LEU A 174 19.48 30.16 4.58
N LEU A 175 20.03 29.13 3.92
CA LEU A 175 19.24 28.16 3.15
C LEU A 175 18.21 27.44 4.05
N ILE A 176 18.62 26.95 5.21
CA ILE A 176 17.73 26.30 6.20
C ILE A 176 16.62 27.27 6.62
N THR A 177 16.98 28.50 7.00
CA THR A 177 16.01 29.49 7.47
C THR A 177 14.97 29.80 6.39
N VAL A 178 15.41 30.03 5.15
CA VAL A 178 14.51 30.29 4.02
C VAL A 178 13.61 29.08 3.74
N THR A 179 14.16 27.88 3.82
CA THR A 179 13.39 26.64 3.59
C THR A 179 12.34 26.41 4.67
N LEU A 180 12.70 26.61 5.95
CA LEU A 180 11.78 26.50 7.09
C LEU A 180 10.68 27.57 7.00
N TYR A 181 11.05 28.83 6.72
CA TYR A 181 10.09 29.90 6.56
C TYR A 181 9.10 29.62 5.41
N SER A 182 9.60 29.17 4.26
CA SER A 182 8.76 28.80 3.12
C SER A 182 7.82 27.62 3.45
N SER A 183 8.31 26.64 4.20
CA SER A 183 7.52 25.49 4.65
C SER A 183 6.42 25.89 5.64
N PHE A 184 6.74 26.80 6.56
CA PHE A 184 5.78 27.35 7.51
C PHE A 184 4.70 28.17 6.80
N GLN A 185 5.09 29.05 5.86
CA GLN A 185 4.13 29.83 5.06
C GLN A 185 3.20 28.93 4.23
N PHE A 186 3.73 27.82 3.71
CA PHE A 186 2.92 26.83 3.00
C PHE A 186 1.89 26.17 3.94
N ALA A 187 2.29 25.79 5.16
CA ALA A 187 1.40 25.20 6.15
C ALA A 187 0.28 26.18 6.55
N LEU A 188 0.61 27.45 6.77
CA LEU A 188 -0.38 28.51 7.06
C LEU A 188 -1.41 28.68 5.94
N LYS A 189 -0.97 28.65 4.67
CA LYS A 189 -1.88 28.77 3.51
C LYS A 189 -2.78 27.56 3.33
N LYS A 190 -2.32 26.36 3.72
CA LYS A 190 -3.08 25.11 3.59
C LYS A 190 -4.11 24.94 4.70
N GLN A 191 -3.88 25.54 5.86
CA GLN A 191 -4.80 25.55 6.99
C GLN A 191 -5.54 26.90 7.00
N TYR A 192 -6.83 26.88 6.67
CA TYR A 192 -7.68 28.10 6.66
C TYR A 192 -7.92 28.73 8.06
N GLN A 193 -7.37 28.15 9.12
CA GLN A 193 -7.48 28.65 10.50
C GLN A 193 -6.10 28.80 11.15
N ILE A 194 -5.83 30.01 11.63
CA ILE A 194 -4.52 30.50 12.06
C ILE A 194 -4.01 29.87 13.38
N ASN A 195 -4.81 29.11 14.12
CA ASN A 195 -4.51 28.81 15.50
C ASN A 195 -3.63 27.59 15.76
N GLU A 196 -3.46 26.67 14.78
CA GLU A 196 -2.61 25.49 14.95
C GLU A 196 -1.94 25.09 13.65
N VAL A 197 -0.69 25.50 13.45
CA VAL A 197 0.13 25.01 12.34
C VAL A 197 0.55 23.56 12.62
N ASP A 198 0.05 22.63 11.81
CA ASP A 198 0.43 21.22 11.93
C ASP A 198 1.94 21.05 11.63
N PRO A 199 2.76 20.66 12.63
CA PRO A 199 4.20 20.50 12.46
C PRO A 199 4.56 19.43 11.41
N TYR A 200 3.70 18.44 11.16
CA TYR A 200 3.93 17.44 10.12
C TYR A 200 3.80 18.02 8.71
N ILE A 201 2.91 18.99 8.49
CA ILE A 201 2.83 19.70 7.18
C ILE A 201 4.09 20.51 6.95
N VAL A 202 4.62 21.16 7.98
CA VAL A 202 5.88 21.90 7.90
C VAL A 202 7.05 20.96 7.60
N ALA A 203 7.14 19.85 8.35
CA ALA A 203 8.20 18.85 8.18
C ALA A 203 8.14 18.18 6.80
N SER A 204 6.95 17.78 6.35
CA SER A 204 6.74 17.21 5.01
C SER A 204 7.18 18.18 3.91
N ARG A 205 6.78 19.46 4.01
CA ARG A 205 7.20 20.47 3.04
C ARG A 205 8.69 20.75 3.07
N PHE A 206 9.29 20.79 4.27
CA PHE A 206 10.74 20.92 4.42
C PHE A 206 11.46 19.74 3.75
N ALA A 207 11.01 18.51 3.98
CA ALA A 207 11.59 17.31 3.37
C ALA A 207 11.60 17.37 1.85
N THR A 208 10.60 17.98 1.19
CA THR A 208 10.57 18.12 -0.28
C THR A 208 11.74 18.92 -0.85
N TYR A 209 12.38 19.76 -0.05
CA TYR A 209 13.55 20.57 -0.44
C TYR A 209 14.89 19.97 -0.02
N THR A 210 14.87 18.89 0.75
CA THR A 210 16.08 18.22 1.27
C THR A 210 16.41 16.97 0.47
N PRO A 211 17.61 16.39 0.66
CA PRO A 211 17.95 15.07 0.13
C PRO A 211 17.12 13.91 0.71
N PHE A 212 16.21 14.21 1.64
CA PHE A 212 15.41 13.23 2.39
C PHE A 212 13.93 13.29 1.99
N PHE A 213 13.68 13.35 0.70
CA PHE A 213 12.34 13.54 0.15
C PHE A 213 11.32 12.50 0.66
N ASN A 214 11.72 11.24 0.70
CA ASN A 214 10.83 10.15 1.11
C ASN A 214 10.50 10.17 2.61
N LEU A 215 11.28 10.85 3.45
CA LEU A 215 10.95 11.04 4.86
C LEU A 215 9.61 11.76 5.07
N ASN A 216 9.16 12.56 4.10
CA ASN A 216 7.86 13.19 4.16
C ASN A 216 6.73 12.15 4.25
N TYR A 217 6.81 11.07 3.47
CA TYR A 217 5.82 9.99 3.47
C TYR A 217 5.87 9.17 4.76
N PHE A 218 7.08 8.90 5.28
CA PHE A 218 7.21 8.23 6.59
C PHE A 218 6.68 9.10 7.73
N ALA A 219 6.89 10.42 7.69
CA ALA A 219 6.33 11.32 8.70
C ALA A 219 4.80 11.34 8.68
N LEU A 220 4.20 11.37 7.48
CA LEU A 220 2.74 11.30 7.31
C LEU A 220 2.18 9.94 7.77
N ALA A 221 2.83 8.85 7.40
CA ALA A 221 2.45 7.49 7.81
C ALA A 221 2.57 7.30 9.33
N ALA A 222 3.62 7.84 9.96
CA ALA A 222 3.78 7.79 11.42
C ALA A 222 2.69 8.60 12.15
N LYS A 223 2.30 9.76 11.63
CA LYS A 223 1.19 10.56 12.16
C LYS A 223 -0.12 9.79 12.10
N GLU A 224 -0.39 9.16 10.95
CA GLU A 224 -1.61 8.36 10.78
C GLU A 224 -1.62 7.17 11.73
N HIS A 225 -0.50 6.47 11.87
CA HIS A 225 -0.34 5.39 12.84
C HIS A 225 -0.66 5.86 14.28
N GLN A 226 -0.09 7.00 14.72
CA GLN A 226 -0.38 7.56 16.04
C GLN A 226 -1.86 7.89 16.23
N ARG A 227 -2.50 8.44 15.18
CA ARG A 227 -3.93 8.74 15.18
C ARG A 227 -4.78 7.48 15.31
N LEU A 228 -4.43 6.42 14.59
CA LEU A 228 -5.09 5.11 14.68
C LEU A 228 -5.03 4.52 16.09
N MET A 229 -3.87 4.59 16.75
CA MET A 229 -3.71 4.10 18.13
C MET A 229 -4.62 4.84 19.11
N THR A 230 -4.76 6.15 18.96
CA THR A 230 -5.63 6.97 19.84
C THR A 230 -7.11 6.66 19.65
N ILE A 231 -7.54 6.34 18.42
CA ILE A 231 -8.94 6.13 18.08
C ILE A 231 -9.37 4.67 18.34
N ALA A 232 -8.44 3.73 18.25
CA ALA A 232 -8.73 2.29 18.33
C ALA A 232 -9.51 1.86 19.60
N ASP A 233 -9.41 2.61 20.71
CA ASP A 233 -10.08 2.29 21.97
C ASP A 233 -11.53 2.79 22.06
N THR A 234 -11.99 3.57 21.09
CA THR A 234 -13.37 4.06 21.07
C THR A 234 -14.32 2.99 20.53
N ILE A 235 -15.35 2.61 21.30
CA ILE A 235 -16.39 1.67 20.87
C ILE A 235 -17.71 2.43 20.74
N PRO A 236 -18.26 2.58 19.53
CA PRO A 236 -19.57 3.19 19.35
C PRO A 236 -20.67 2.36 19.98
N HIS A 237 -21.73 3.00 20.46
CA HIS A 237 -22.98 2.33 20.81
C HIS A 237 -23.94 2.37 19.62
N TYR A 238 -24.59 1.24 19.34
CA TYR A 238 -25.47 1.10 18.20
C TYR A 238 -26.91 0.84 18.63
N ASP A 239 -27.86 1.58 18.04
CA ASP A 239 -29.27 1.17 18.00
C ASP A 239 -29.41 0.10 16.91
N LEU A 240 -29.46 -1.17 17.31
CA LEU A 240 -29.46 -2.28 16.38
C LEU A 240 -30.88 -2.76 16.04
N VAL A 241 -31.09 -3.07 14.77
CA VAL A 241 -32.21 -3.85 14.27
C VAL A 241 -31.69 -5.23 13.89
N ILE A 242 -32.13 -6.26 14.60
CA ILE A 242 -31.72 -7.64 14.37
C ILE A 242 -32.86 -8.35 13.64
N THR A 243 -32.56 -8.89 12.45
CA THR A 243 -33.47 -9.68 11.63
C THR A 243 -32.98 -11.13 11.60
N ASP A 244 -33.84 -12.06 11.92
CA ASP A 244 -33.56 -13.47 11.76
C ASP A 244 -33.59 -13.84 10.27
N ASN A 245 -32.44 -14.26 9.75
CA ASN A 245 -32.27 -14.71 8.36
C ASN A 245 -31.98 -16.21 8.28
N ASN A 246 -32.32 -16.97 9.31
CA ASN A 246 -32.16 -18.42 9.41
C ASN A 246 -30.71 -18.91 9.25
N THR A 247 -29.71 -18.04 9.44
CA THR A 247 -28.28 -18.35 9.32
C THR A 247 -27.61 -18.25 10.70
N ASP A 248 -26.92 -19.30 11.11
CA ASP A 248 -26.24 -19.36 12.42
C ASP A 248 -24.76 -19.02 12.31
N VAL A 249 -24.15 -19.33 11.16
CA VAL A 249 -22.70 -19.19 10.96
C VAL A 249 -22.43 -18.35 9.72
N PHE A 250 -21.73 -17.26 9.93
CA PHE A 250 -21.24 -16.34 8.89
C PHE A 250 -19.72 -16.42 8.85
N VAL A 251 -19.17 -16.84 7.71
CA VAL A 251 -17.71 -16.86 7.48
C VAL A 251 -17.38 -15.77 6.46
N LEU A 252 -16.67 -14.76 6.90
CA LEU A 252 -16.17 -13.69 6.04
C LEU A 252 -14.73 -14.01 5.66
N VAL A 253 -14.48 -14.28 4.37
CA VAL A 253 -13.14 -14.54 3.85
C VAL A 253 -12.63 -13.29 3.15
N ILE A 254 -11.60 -12.69 3.72
CA ILE A 254 -10.86 -11.58 3.13
C ILE A 254 -9.69 -12.17 2.38
N GLY A 255 -9.80 -12.21 1.05
CA GLY A 255 -8.72 -12.59 0.14
C GLY A 255 -7.70 -11.47 -0.01
N GLU A 256 -6.56 -11.79 -0.55
CA GLU A 256 -5.43 -10.87 -0.72
C GLU A 256 -4.97 -10.88 -2.17
N SER A 257 -4.89 -9.69 -2.80
CA SER A 257 -4.27 -9.47 -4.12
C SER A 257 -4.86 -10.32 -5.26
N ALA A 258 -6.13 -10.76 -5.17
CA ALA A 258 -6.73 -11.60 -6.19
C ALA A 258 -7.41 -10.78 -7.29
N ARG A 259 -7.17 -11.18 -8.56
CA ARG A 259 -7.73 -10.58 -9.78
C ARG A 259 -8.82 -11.47 -10.38
N THR A 260 -9.93 -10.88 -10.78
CA THR A 260 -10.96 -11.58 -11.57
C THR A 260 -10.40 -12.13 -12.89
N ASP A 261 -9.45 -11.41 -13.50
CA ASP A 261 -8.83 -11.76 -14.80
C ASP A 261 -8.10 -13.12 -14.77
N ASN A 262 -7.73 -13.63 -13.59
CA ASN A 262 -7.05 -14.92 -13.40
C ASN A 262 -7.96 -16.01 -12.79
N MET A 263 -9.27 -15.78 -12.70
CA MET A 263 -10.22 -16.74 -12.14
C MET A 263 -11.16 -17.34 -13.21
N SER A 264 -11.17 -18.67 -13.35
CA SER A 264 -11.99 -19.34 -14.34
C SER A 264 -13.50 -19.18 -14.14
N ILE A 265 -13.98 -18.96 -12.89
CA ILE A 265 -15.37 -18.64 -12.60
C ILE A 265 -15.83 -17.32 -13.26
N TYR A 266 -14.91 -16.39 -13.52
CA TYR A 266 -15.12 -15.12 -14.23
C TYR A 266 -14.75 -15.18 -15.72
N GLY A 267 -14.40 -16.37 -16.26
CA GLY A 267 -14.14 -16.58 -17.67
C GLY A 267 -12.68 -16.68 -18.08
N TYR A 268 -11.74 -16.74 -17.13
CA TYR A 268 -10.34 -17.02 -17.43
C TYR A 268 -10.18 -18.42 -18.02
N SER A 269 -9.32 -18.55 -19.02
CA SER A 269 -9.19 -19.79 -19.80
C SER A 269 -8.57 -20.96 -19.04
N ARG A 270 -7.64 -20.68 -18.09
CA ARG A 270 -7.03 -21.70 -17.24
C ARG A 270 -7.98 -22.04 -16.08
N PRO A 271 -8.18 -23.33 -15.72
CA PRO A 271 -9.12 -23.75 -14.68
C PRO A 271 -8.59 -23.46 -13.27
N THR A 272 -8.46 -22.20 -12.92
CA THR A 272 -7.91 -21.75 -11.63
C THR A 272 -8.89 -21.83 -10.47
N THR A 273 -10.20 -21.93 -10.72
CA THR A 273 -11.23 -21.96 -9.68
C THR A 273 -12.24 -23.11 -9.84
N PRO A 274 -11.78 -24.40 -9.88
CA PRO A 274 -12.65 -25.54 -10.08
C PRO A 274 -13.63 -25.79 -8.90
N GLU A 275 -13.26 -25.45 -7.66
CA GLU A 275 -14.14 -25.64 -6.51
C GLU A 275 -15.28 -24.62 -6.52
N LEU A 276 -15.00 -23.35 -6.83
CA LEU A 276 -16.05 -22.35 -7.04
C LEU A 276 -16.98 -22.72 -8.19
N GLN A 277 -16.44 -23.30 -9.27
CA GLN A 277 -17.25 -23.75 -10.41
C GLN A 277 -18.25 -24.85 -10.00
N LYS A 278 -17.85 -25.79 -9.13
CA LYS A 278 -18.75 -26.83 -8.55
C LYS A 278 -19.88 -26.20 -7.73
N GLN A 279 -19.61 -25.10 -7.07
CA GLN A 279 -20.56 -24.41 -6.19
C GLN A 279 -21.37 -23.31 -6.90
N LYS A 280 -21.21 -23.11 -8.21
CA LYS A 280 -21.78 -21.99 -8.97
C LYS A 280 -23.28 -21.75 -8.73
N SER A 281 -24.08 -22.80 -8.63
CA SER A 281 -25.51 -22.70 -8.34
C SER A 281 -25.86 -22.22 -6.93
N ARG A 282 -24.87 -22.20 -6.03
CA ARG A 282 -25.01 -21.76 -4.62
C ARG A 282 -24.39 -20.39 -4.38
N LEU A 283 -23.84 -19.76 -5.43
CA LEU A 283 -23.19 -18.47 -5.34
C LEU A 283 -24.11 -17.34 -5.78
N LYS A 284 -24.10 -16.25 -5.00
CA LYS A 284 -24.44 -14.90 -5.49
C LYS A 284 -23.12 -14.28 -5.95
N LEU A 285 -22.87 -14.25 -7.26
CA LEU A 285 -21.61 -13.79 -7.84
C LEU A 285 -21.70 -12.32 -8.22
N PHE A 286 -20.66 -11.52 -7.89
CA PHE A 286 -20.51 -10.14 -8.33
C PHE A 286 -19.51 -10.10 -9.50
N THR A 287 -19.98 -9.79 -10.70
CA THR A 287 -19.12 -9.80 -11.89
C THR A 287 -18.32 -8.51 -12.09
N GLN A 288 -18.70 -7.44 -11.38
CA GLN A 288 -18.12 -6.11 -11.47
C GLN A 288 -17.84 -5.52 -10.07
N ALA A 289 -17.33 -6.36 -9.15
CA ALA A 289 -16.89 -5.86 -7.85
C ALA A 289 -15.57 -5.11 -7.98
N ILE A 290 -15.45 -3.97 -7.30
CA ILE A 290 -14.24 -3.16 -7.29
C ILE A 290 -13.80 -2.86 -5.86
N SER A 291 -12.49 -2.90 -5.59
CA SER A 291 -11.92 -2.43 -4.34
C SER A 291 -12.02 -0.90 -4.23
N GLY A 292 -12.17 -0.39 -3.01
CA GLY A 292 -12.10 1.05 -2.74
C GLY A 292 -10.70 1.63 -2.81
N ALA A 293 -9.65 0.78 -2.74
CA ALA A 293 -8.25 1.21 -2.72
C ALA A 293 -7.33 0.12 -3.28
N PRO A 294 -6.10 0.46 -3.76
CA PRO A 294 -5.21 -0.46 -4.45
C PRO A 294 -4.17 -1.14 -3.52
N TYR A 295 -4.41 -1.18 -2.20
CA TYR A 295 -3.56 -1.84 -1.22
C TYR A 295 -4.30 -2.12 0.09
N THR A 296 -3.90 -3.18 0.80
CA THR A 296 -4.58 -3.79 1.96
C THR A 296 -4.85 -2.81 3.10
N ALA A 297 -3.83 -2.01 3.49
CA ALA A 297 -3.93 -1.13 4.67
C ALA A 297 -5.03 -0.06 4.58
N LEU A 298 -5.49 0.26 3.37
CA LEU A 298 -6.61 1.17 3.13
C LEU A 298 -7.88 0.42 2.69
N ALA A 299 -7.75 -0.60 1.84
CA ALA A 299 -8.88 -1.34 1.28
C ALA A 299 -9.68 -2.11 2.33
N VAL A 300 -9.01 -2.83 3.24
CA VAL A 300 -9.68 -3.63 4.27
C VAL A 300 -10.44 -2.77 5.28
N PRO A 301 -9.86 -1.70 5.86
CA PRO A 301 -10.63 -0.83 6.76
C PRO A 301 -11.84 -0.16 6.09
N LEU A 302 -11.70 0.30 4.84
CA LEU A 302 -12.84 0.81 4.04
C LEU A 302 -13.94 -0.23 3.88
N ALA A 303 -13.58 -1.49 3.65
CA ALA A 303 -14.56 -2.55 3.45
C ALA A 303 -15.28 -2.99 4.74
N LEU A 304 -14.67 -2.79 5.90
CA LEU A 304 -15.15 -3.33 7.18
C LEU A 304 -15.71 -2.28 8.13
N SER A 305 -15.64 -1.00 7.79
CA SER A 305 -16.08 0.11 8.65
C SER A 305 -17.02 1.08 7.93
N ALA A 306 -17.60 2.01 8.66
CA ALA A 306 -18.44 3.07 8.13
C ALA A 306 -17.66 4.14 7.33
N ASP A 307 -16.36 3.95 7.14
CA ASP A 307 -15.55 4.84 6.33
C ASP A 307 -15.87 4.71 4.84
N THR A 308 -15.68 5.78 4.08
CA THR A 308 -15.97 5.78 2.63
C THR A 308 -14.90 6.56 1.85
N VAL A 309 -14.78 6.27 0.56
CA VAL A 309 -13.83 6.96 -0.32
C VAL A 309 -14.05 8.49 -0.36
N LEU A 310 -15.31 8.95 -0.32
CA LEU A 310 -15.64 10.37 -0.41
C LEU A 310 -15.55 11.11 0.94
N HIS A 311 -15.61 10.40 2.05
CA HIS A 311 -15.59 10.96 3.42
C HIS A 311 -14.60 10.19 4.30
N HIS A 312 -13.38 9.97 3.79
CA HIS A 312 -12.35 9.23 4.47
C HIS A 312 -11.88 9.92 5.75
N ASP A 313 -12.06 9.22 6.87
CA ASP A 313 -11.50 9.60 8.16
C ASP A 313 -11.31 8.35 9.03
N VAL A 314 -10.11 8.13 9.51
CA VAL A 314 -9.79 7.00 10.41
C VAL A 314 -10.65 6.97 11.68
N ARG A 315 -11.29 8.09 12.04
CA ARG A 315 -12.28 8.16 13.15
C ARG A 315 -13.54 7.32 12.88
N HIS A 316 -13.75 6.88 11.65
CA HIS A 316 -14.85 5.98 11.28
C HIS A 316 -14.52 4.50 11.54
N TYR A 317 -13.23 4.12 11.70
CA TYR A 317 -12.82 2.72 11.87
C TYR A 317 -13.37 2.01 13.11
N PRO A 318 -13.60 2.68 14.27
CA PRO A 318 -14.32 2.07 15.39
C PRO A 318 -15.75 1.65 15.06
N ASP A 319 -16.40 2.32 14.11
CA ASP A 319 -17.71 1.95 13.60
C ASP A 319 -17.54 0.85 12.53
N ASN A 320 -17.47 -0.41 12.96
CA ASN A 320 -17.11 -1.54 12.13
C ASN A 320 -17.97 -2.78 12.39
N ILE A 321 -17.92 -3.71 11.46
CA ILE A 321 -18.71 -4.95 11.46
C ILE A 321 -18.49 -5.82 12.71
N ILE A 322 -17.27 -5.82 13.27
CA ILE A 322 -16.94 -6.63 14.45
C ILE A 322 -17.62 -6.04 15.69
N ASN A 323 -17.56 -4.73 15.88
CA ASN A 323 -18.25 -4.06 16.98
C ASN A 323 -19.76 -4.21 16.88
N MET A 324 -20.34 -4.10 15.68
CA MET A 324 -21.77 -4.35 15.46
C MET A 324 -22.17 -5.80 15.77
N ALA A 325 -21.41 -6.79 15.27
CA ALA A 325 -21.66 -8.20 15.55
C ALA A 325 -21.54 -8.51 17.05
N ASN A 326 -20.55 -7.95 17.74
CA ASN A 326 -20.37 -8.11 19.19
C ASN A 326 -21.57 -7.59 19.98
N GLN A 327 -22.08 -6.40 19.63
CA GLN A 327 -23.25 -5.81 20.31
C GLN A 327 -24.54 -6.55 19.97
N ALA A 328 -24.63 -7.17 18.78
CA ALA A 328 -25.73 -8.05 18.41
C ALA A 328 -25.65 -9.46 19.04
N GLY A 329 -24.65 -9.73 19.88
CA GLY A 329 -24.52 -10.99 20.62
C GLY A 329 -23.82 -12.11 19.86
N PHE A 330 -23.18 -11.85 18.72
CA PHE A 330 -22.41 -12.85 18.00
C PHE A 330 -21.15 -13.27 18.78
N ASN A 331 -20.76 -14.55 18.62
CA ASN A 331 -19.43 -15.02 18.96
C ASN A 331 -18.50 -14.71 17.79
N THR A 332 -17.66 -13.69 17.93
CA THR A 332 -16.80 -13.19 16.85
C THR A 332 -15.39 -13.80 16.92
N TRP A 333 -14.87 -14.20 15.75
CA TRP A 333 -13.55 -14.76 15.56
C TRP A 333 -12.81 -14.03 14.45
N TRP A 334 -11.50 -13.77 14.68
CA TRP A 334 -10.59 -13.29 13.67
C TRP A 334 -9.42 -14.27 13.53
N LEU A 335 -9.41 -15.01 12.44
CA LEU A 335 -8.39 -16.00 12.12
C LEU A 335 -7.56 -15.45 10.96
N SER A 336 -6.27 -15.20 11.17
CA SER A 336 -5.41 -14.54 10.18
C SER A 336 -4.14 -15.31 9.90
N ALA A 337 -3.80 -15.49 8.63
CA ALA A 337 -2.50 -15.96 8.17
C ALA A 337 -1.53 -14.78 7.95
N GLN A 338 -2.02 -13.55 7.98
CA GLN A 338 -1.18 -12.36 8.02
C GLN A 338 -0.70 -12.12 9.44
N SER A 339 0.57 -11.77 9.58
CA SER A 339 1.32 -11.82 10.84
C SER A 339 0.69 -11.04 12.00
N ALA A 340 0.85 -11.61 13.20
CA ALA A 340 0.50 -11.00 14.49
C ALA A 340 1.28 -9.71 14.81
N PHE A 341 2.43 -9.48 14.20
CA PHE A 341 3.22 -8.26 14.39
C PHE A 341 2.45 -7.00 13.96
N ARG A 342 1.51 -7.17 13.03
CA ARG A 342 0.56 -6.14 12.63
C ARG A 342 -0.54 -5.85 13.67
N GLN A 343 -0.59 -6.57 14.81
CA GLN A 343 -1.64 -6.39 15.82
C GLN A 343 -1.64 -5.03 16.51
N ASN A 344 -0.48 -4.40 16.60
CA ASN A 344 -0.35 -3.16 17.35
C ASN A 344 -0.10 -2.00 16.38
N GLY A 345 -1.18 -1.38 15.89
CA GLY A 345 -1.10 -0.08 15.24
C GLY A 345 -1.36 -0.02 13.74
N THR A 346 -1.96 -1.07 13.13
CA THR A 346 -2.50 -0.95 11.77
C THR A 346 -4.01 -0.70 11.80
N ALA A 347 -4.54 -0.10 10.74
CA ALA A 347 -5.98 0.08 10.58
C ALA A 347 -6.74 -1.26 10.59
N VAL A 348 -6.20 -2.28 9.92
CA VAL A 348 -6.76 -3.64 9.92
C VAL A 348 -6.74 -4.24 11.33
N ALA A 349 -5.60 -4.09 12.04
CA ALA A 349 -5.44 -4.59 13.41
C ALA A 349 -6.41 -3.90 14.37
N SER A 350 -6.69 -2.60 14.21
CA SER A 350 -7.63 -1.88 15.05
C SER A 350 -9.05 -2.45 15.00
N ILE A 351 -9.47 -3.01 13.85
CA ILE A 351 -10.73 -3.71 13.66
C ILE A 351 -10.63 -5.14 14.19
N ALA A 352 -9.57 -5.87 13.83
CA ALA A 352 -9.35 -7.26 14.23
C ALA A 352 -9.30 -7.44 15.75
N MET A 353 -8.71 -6.48 16.49
CA MET A 353 -8.64 -6.46 17.96
C MET A 353 -10.00 -6.51 18.64
N ARG A 354 -11.07 -6.11 17.95
CA ARG A 354 -12.44 -6.09 18.47
C ARG A 354 -13.09 -7.47 18.49
N ALA A 355 -12.58 -8.45 17.73
CA ALA A 355 -13.07 -9.82 17.80
C ALA A 355 -12.81 -10.42 19.18
N ARG A 356 -13.79 -11.18 19.70
CA ARG A 356 -13.68 -11.85 21.01
C ARG A 356 -12.57 -12.90 21.03
N ASN A 357 -12.39 -13.59 19.90
CA ASN A 357 -11.37 -14.61 19.74
C ASN A 357 -10.48 -14.24 18.55
N ARG A 358 -9.16 -14.30 18.73
CA ARG A 358 -8.18 -13.95 17.69
C ARG A 358 -7.08 -14.98 17.66
N ILE A 359 -6.82 -15.52 16.47
CA ILE A 359 -5.74 -16.48 16.23
C ILE A 359 -4.98 -16.02 14.99
N TYR A 360 -3.67 -16.00 15.11
CA TYR A 360 -2.75 -15.64 14.05
C TYR A 360 -1.82 -16.84 13.82
N VAL A 361 -1.81 -17.34 12.58
CA VAL A 361 -0.95 -18.45 12.21
C VAL A 361 0.27 -17.94 11.42
N ARG A 362 1.37 -18.68 11.47
CA ARG A 362 2.55 -18.45 10.65
C ARG A 362 2.67 -19.55 9.62
N GLY A 363 2.60 -19.21 8.35
CA GLY A 363 2.69 -20.15 7.25
C GLY A 363 1.59 -19.96 6.23
N TYR A 364 1.16 -21.04 5.62
CA TYR A 364 0.17 -21.00 4.55
C TYR A 364 -1.26 -20.91 5.09
N ASP A 365 -2.18 -20.39 4.29
CA ASP A 365 -3.57 -20.12 4.65
C ASP A 365 -4.33 -21.37 5.14
N GLU A 366 -3.94 -22.57 4.69
CA GLU A 366 -4.55 -23.84 5.15
C GLU A 366 -4.42 -24.09 6.65
N LEU A 367 -3.44 -23.45 7.31
CA LEU A 367 -3.28 -23.51 8.77
C LEU A 367 -4.44 -22.84 9.52
N LEU A 368 -5.29 -22.08 8.84
CA LEU A 368 -6.52 -21.50 9.41
C LEU A 368 -7.63 -22.56 9.59
N LEU A 369 -7.63 -23.65 8.81
CA LEU A 369 -8.72 -24.64 8.81
C LEU A 369 -8.95 -25.34 10.16
N PRO A 370 -7.91 -25.79 10.90
CA PRO A 370 -8.10 -26.33 12.24
C PRO A 370 -8.76 -25.33 13.20
N HIS A 371 -8.40 -24.05 13.11
CA HIS A 371 -8.97 -23.00 13.93
C HIS A 371 -10.39 -22.61 13.49
N LEU A 372 -10.70 -22.72 12.20
CA LEU A 372 -12.09 -22.64 11.74
C LEU A 372 -12.92 -23.76 12.35
N ALA A 373 -12.43 -25.00 12.39
CA ALA A 373 -13.12 -26.13 13.04
C ALA A 373 -13.35 -25.86 14.53
N GLU A 374 -12.37 -25.32 15.23
CA GLU A 374 -12.50 -24.90 16.64
C GLU A 374 -13.60 -23.83 16.80
N ALA A 375 -13.57 -22.78 16.00
CA ALA A 375 -14.56 -21.71 16.02
C ALA A 375 -15.98 -22.20 15.74
N LEU A 376 -16.14 -23.12 14.77
CA LEU A 376 -17.43 -23.71 14.41
C LEU A 376 -18.04 -24.54 15.57
N ASN A 377 -17.22 -25.18 16.37
CA ASN A 377 -17.65 -26.03 17.48
C ASN A 377 -17.72 -25.28 18.82
N SER A 378 -17.20 -24.06 18.89
CA SER A 378 -17.27 -23.21 20.09
C SER A 378 -18.70 -22.72 20.35
N ASN A 379 -19.05 -22.50 21.60
CA ASN A 379 -20.31 -21.87 22.05
C ASN A 379 -21.55 -22.31 21.23
N PRO A 380 -22.01 -23.58 21.37
CA PRO A 380 -23.19 -24.07 20.68
C PRO A 380 -24.41 -23.18 20.93
N GLY A 381 -25.20 -22.92 19.89
CA GLY A 381 -26.40 -22.09 19.98
C GLY A 381 -26.17 -20.58 19.83
N CYS A 382 -24.92 -20.10 19.83
CA CYS A 382 -24.62 -18.69 19.52
C CYS A 382 -24.38 -18.50 18.03
N ARG A 383 -24.98 -17.46 17.45
CA ARG A 383 -24.62 -17.01 16.09
C ARG A 383 -23.14 -16.61 16.03
N LYS A 384 -22.49 -16.88 14.93
CA LYS A 384 -21.05 -16.67 14.77
C LYS A 384 -20.73 -15.78 13.58
N LEU A 385 -19.79 -14.85 13.76
CA LEU A 385 -19.07 -14.20 12.69
C LEU A 385 -17.60 -14.63 12.77
N ILE A 386 -17.12 -15.34 11.77
CA ILE A 386 -15.75 -15.85 11.69
C ILE A 386 -15.07 -15.20 10.49
N VAL A 387 -14.07 -14.38 10.74
CA VAL A 387 -13.26 -13.74 9.69
C VAL A 387 -12.05 -14.64 9.41
N LEU A 388 -11.84 -15.02 8.15
CA LEU A 388 -10.62 -15.62 7.64
C LEU A 388 -9.87 -14.57 6.84
N HIS A 389 -8.74 -14.10 7.35
CA HIS A 389 -7.89 -13.10 6.69
C HIS A 389 -6.68 -13.79 6.10
N LEU A 390 -6.68 -13.93 4.76
CA LEU A 390 -5.72 -14.74 4.02
C LEU A 390 -4.46 -13.96 3.67
N THR A 391 -3.36 -14.68 3.45
CA THR A 391 -2.18 -14.17 2.74
C THR A 391 -2.38 -14.22 1.22
N GLY A 392 -3.19 -15.16 0.75
CA GLY A 392 -3.68 -15.26 -0.62
C GLY A 392 -2.60 -15.20 -1.69
N SER A 393 -2.79 -14.29 -2.66
CA SER A 393 -1.90 -14.10 -3.81
C SER A 393 -0.93 -12.93 -3.64
N HIS A 394 -0.63 -12.51 -2.39
CA HIS A 394 0.32 -11.43 -2.09
C HIS A 394 1.70 -11.67 -2.73
N GLU A 395 2.37 -10.61 -3.12
CA GLU A 395 3.76 -10.67 -3.62
C GLU A 395 4.74 -11.09 -2.50
N PRO A 396 5.77 -11.89 -2.82
CA PRO A 396 6.08 -12.58 -4.09
C PRO A 396 5.13 -13.76 -4.33
N VAL A 397 4.43 -13.74 -5.45
CA VAL A 397 3.33 -14.65 -5.78
C VAL A 397 3.69 -16.15 -5.79
N CYS A 398 4.99 -16.49 -5.82
CA CYS A 398 5.49 -17.85 -5.72
C CYS A 398 5.75 -18.33 -4.28
N SER A 399 5.49 -17.52 -3.26
CA SER A 399 5.99 -17.76 -1.88
C SER A 399 4.90 -18.04 -0.85
N ASN A 400 3.64 -17.68 -1.13
CA ASN A 400 2.57 -17.72 -0.13
C ASN A 400 1.71 -19.00 -0.18
N TRP A 401 2.13 -19.99 -0.93
CA TRP A 401 1.49 -21.30 -1.06
C TRP A 401 2.54 -22.39 -1.21
N SER A 402 2.17 -23.64 -0.88
CA SER A 402 3.10 -24.76 -0.92
C SER A 402 3.30 -25.27 -2.35
N ARG A 403 4.56 -25.30 -2.83
CA ARG A 403 4.92 -25.64 -4.22
C ARG A 403 4.61 -27.10 -4.59
N ASP A 404 4.52 -28.00 -3.60
CA ASP A 404 4.09 -29.39 -3.81
C ASP A 404 2.61 -29.48 -4.24
N LYS A 405 1.82 -28.44 -3.95
CA LYS A 405 0.41 -28.32 -4.37
C LYS A 405 0.23 -27.66 -5.74
N ALA A 406 1.32 -27.41 -6.47
CA ALA A 406 1.26 -26.81 -7.80
C ALA A 406 0.53 -27.71 -8.81
N VAL A 407 -0.52 -27.18 -9.39
CA VAL A 407 -1.30 -27.82 -10.47
C VAL A 407 -0.79 -27.40 -11.84
N PHE A 408 -0.46 -26.12 -11.99
CA PHE A 408 0.07 -25.57 -13.25
C PHE A 408 1.59 -25.59 -13.23
N LYS A 409 2.20 -26.11 -14.31
CA LYS A 409 3.66 -26.31 -14.44
C LYS A 409 4.10 -25.97 -15.88
N PRO A 410 5.39 -25.60 -16.08
CA PRO A 410 6.46 -25.44 -15.10
C PRO A 410 6.28 -24.18 -14.24
N LEU A 411 6.94 -24.13 -13.06
CA LEU A 411 6.94 -22.98 -12.14
C LEU A 411 8.09 -22.02 -12.49
N ASP A 412 8.14 -21.57 -13.72
CA ASP A 412 9.24 -20.78 -14.31
C ASP A 412 8.87 -19.30 -14.53
N THR A 413 7.57 -18.97 -14.41
CA THR A 413 7.09 -17.60 -14.54
C THR A 413 6.21 -17.20 -13.36
N GLU A 414 6.13 -15.89 -13.10
CA GLU A 414 5.24 -15.36 -12.06
C GLU A 414 3.76 -15.60 -12.40
N GLU A 415 3.39 -15.60 -13.68
CA GLU A 415 2.01 -15.88 -14.11
C GLU A 415 1.58 -17.30 -13.71
N VAL A 416 2.46 -18.28 -13.90
CA VAL A 416 2.16 -19.66 -13.48
C VAL A 416 2.09 -19.77 -11.95
N CYS A 417 2.96 -19.08 -11.23
CA CYS A 417 2.90 -19.01 -9.78
C CYS A 417 1.61 -18.34 -9.30
N TYR A 418 1.22 -17.23 -9.93
CA TYR A 418 0.01 -16.49 -9.58
C TYR A 418 -1.26 -17.33 -9.81
N ASP A 419 -1.36 -18.01 -10.94
CA ASP A 419 -2.48 -18.91 -11.22
C ASP A 419 -2.55 -20.07 -10.21
N ASN A 420 -1.39 -20.60 -9.76
CA ASN A 420 -1.35 -21.58 -8.69
C ASN A 420 -1.78 -21.01 -7.33
N SER A 421 -1.46 -19.75 -7.01
CA SER A 421 -1.92 -19.10 -5.79
C SER A 421 -3.44 -18.92 -5.77
N ILE A 422 -4.03 -18.56 -6.90
CA ILE A 422 -5.50 -18.49 -7.07
C ILE A 422 -6.12 -19.89 -6.90
N HIS A 423 -5.55 -20.92 -7.55
CA HIS A 423 -6.02 -22.30 -7.42
C HIS A 423 -5.90 -22.81 -5.97
N TYR A 424 -4.84 -22.44 -5.27
CA TYR A 424 -4.64 -22.79 -3.86
C TYR A 424 -5.72 -22.17 -2.97
N THR A 425 -6.04 -20.88 -3.18
CA THR A 425 -7.16 -20.20 -2.49
C THR A 425 -8.50 -20.86 -2.80
N ASP A 426 -8.75 -21.24 -4.06
CA ASP A 426 -9.97 -21.97 -4.46
C ASP A 426 -10.10 -23.32 -3.75
N SER A 427 -8.99 -24.07 -3.64
CA SER A 427 -8.95 -25.33 -2.90
C SER A 427 -9.22 -25.15 -1.40
N LEU A 428 -8.72 -24.07 -0.79
CA LEU A 428 -9.04 -23.68 0.59
C LEU A 428 -10.53 -23.40 0.76
N LEU A 429 -11.12 -22.63 -0.15
CA LEU A 429 -12.55 -22.30 -0.16
C LEU A 429 -13.40 -23.56 -0.29
N GLY A 430 -13.00 -24.52 -1.14
CA GLY A 430 -13.66 -25.83 -1.25
C GLY A 430 -13.72 -26.57 0.08
N GLN A 431 -12.63 -26.55 0.86
CA GLN A 431 -12.59 -27.15 2.20
C GLN A 431 -13.48 -26.38 3.20
N VAL A 432 -13.49 -25.04 3.14
CA VAL A 432 -14.40 -24.21 3.96
C VAL A 432 -15.86 -24.57 3.66
N PHE A 433 -16.25 -24.68 2.39
CA PHE A 433 -17.62 -25.05 2.01
C PHE A 433 -17.99 -26.44 2.53
N ALA A 434 -17.09 -27.43 2.42
CA ALA A 434 -17.31 -28.77 2.92
C ALA A 434 -17.54 -28.79 4.45
N MET A 435 -16.80 -28.00 5.22
CA MET A 435 -16.97 -27.88 6.68
C MET A 435 -18.32 -27.26 7.08
N LEU A 436 -18.94 -26.53 6.17
CA LEU A 436 -20.19 -25.78 6.39
C LEU A 436 -21.42 -26.43 5.75
N GLU A 437 -21.25 -27.48 4.95
CA GLU A 437 -22.32 -28.04 4.10
C GLU A 437 -23.56 -28.48 4.88
N THR A 438 -23.36 -29.01 6.10
CA THR A 438 -24.45 -29.49 6.97
C THR A 438 -24.92 -28.45 7.99
N ARG A 439 -24.39 -27.24 7.96
CA ARG A 439 -24.72 -26.16 8.91
C ARG A 439 -25.57 -25.08 8.21
N ARG A 440 -26.42 -24.39 8.96
CA ARG A 440 -27.07 -23.17 8.47
C ARG A 440 -26.03 -22.05 8.38
N ALA A 441 -25.30 -22.03 7.27
CA ALA A 441 -24.10 -21.20 7.12
C ALA A 441 -24.05 -20.48 5.78
N SER A 442 -23.41 -19.33 5.78
CA SER A 442 -23.09 -18.57 4.59
C SER A 442 -21.65 -18.09 4.63
N VAL A 443 -21.00 -18.03 3.46
CA VAL A 443 -19.63 -17.53 3.27
C VAL A 443 -19.67 -16.32 2.36
N MET A 444 -19.14 -15.19 2.79
CA MET A 444 -18.87 -14.06 1.91
C MET A 444 -17.37 -14.00 1.67
N TYR A 445 -16.97 -13.93 0.41
CA TYR A 445 -15.59 -13.73 -0.03
C TYR A 445 -15.48 -12.43 -0.80
N PHE A 446 -14.43 -11.67 -0.54
CA PHE A 446 -13.93 -10.61 -1.43
C PHE A 446 -12.40 -10.54 -1.31
N SER A 447 -11.72 -10.19 -2.41
CA SER A 447 -10.32 -9.78 -2.32
C SER A 447 -10.24 -8.31 -1.93
N ASP A 448 -9.26 -7.98 -1.11
CA ASP A 448 -9.03 -6.61 -0.65
C ASP A 448 -8.69 -5.66 -1.80
N HIS A 449 -7.78 -6.04 -2.69
CA HIS A 449 -7.46 -5.34 -3.94
C HIS A 449 -7.04 -6.33 -5.02
N GLY A 450 -6.91 -5.85 -6.26
CA GLY A 450 -6.31 -6.57 -7.37
C GLY A 450 -4.83 -6.22 -7.53
N LEU A 451 -4.24 -6.69 -8.62
CA LEU A 451 -2.86 -6.37 -9.03
C LEU A 451 -2.85 -5.79 -10.44
N GLU A 452 -1.98 -4.83 -10.67
CA GLU A 452 -1.54 -4.44 -12.00
C GLU A 452 -0.76 -5.58 -12.64
N TYR A 453 -0.84 -5.70 -13.95
CA TYR A 453 -0.10 -6.69 -14.72
C TYR A 453 0.64 -6.03 -15.87
N ASP A 454 1.97 -6.18 -15.89
CA ASP A 454 2.83 -5.71 -16.99
C ASP A 454 3.87 -6.79 -17.34
N PRO A 455 3.65 -7.54 -18.46
CA PRO A 455 4.54 -8.62 -18.85
C PRO A 455 5.94 -8.15 -19.31
N THR A 456 6.17 -6.84 -19.40
CA THR A 456 7.48 -6.28 -19.77
C THR A 456 8.42 -6.06 -18.58
N LYS A 457 7.91 -6.22 -17.35
CA LYS A 457 8.66 -6.04 -16.11
C LYS A 457 9.23 -7.35 -15.60
N GLU A 458 10.28 -7.26 -14.79
CA GLU A 458 10.85 -8.39 -14.04
C GLU A 458 9.82 -8.98 -13.07
N HIS A 459 9.10 -8.11 -12.35
CA HIS A 459 7.93 -8.46 -11.55
C HIS A 459 6.68 -8.03 -12.31
N VAL A 460 6.01 -9.02 -12.90
CA VAL A 460 4.87 -8.75 -13.79
C VAL A 460 3.60 -8.35 -13.05
N TYR A 461 3.48 -8.72 -11.76
CA TYR A 461 2.38 -8.32 -10.88
C TYR A 461 2.87 -7.33 -9.83
N PHE A 462 2.10 -6.27 -9.58
CA PHE A 462 2.42 -5.25 -8.58
C PHE A 462 1.17 -4.44 -8.18
N HIS A 463 1.24 -3.73 -7.06
CA HIS A 463 0.14 -2.91 -6.52
C HIS A 463 0.64 -1.57 -5.94
N GLY A 464 -0.27 -0.74 -5.41
CA GLY A 464 0.06 0.49 -4.68
C GLY A 464 0.50 1.68 -5.54
N GLY A 465 0.21 1.68 -6.84
CA GLY A 465 0.57 2.76 -7.76
C GLY A 465 -0.19 4.06 -7.54
N ILE A 466 0.40 5.17 -8.04
CA ILE A 466 -0.32 6.44 -8.18
C ILE A 466 -1.16 6.35 -9.45
N LYS A 467 -2.48 6.53 -9.33
CA LYS A 467 -3.45 6.42 -10.42
C LYS A 467 -3.29 5.09 -11.20
N PRO A 468 -3.41 3.93 -10.52
CA PRO A 468 -3.26 2.63 -11.16
C PRO A 468 -4.37 2.38 -12.20
N SER A 469 -4.26 1.26 -12.95
CA SER A 469 -5.29 0.85 -13.89
C SER A 469 -6.48 0.19 -13.18
N GLN A 470 -7.55 -0.07 -13.92
CA GLN A 470 -8.72 -0.78 -13.41
C GLN A 470 -8.38 -2.16 -12.84
N GLN A 471 -7.30 -2.80 -13.29
CA GLN A 471 -6.87 -4.12 -12.84
C GLN A 471 -6.51 -4.16 -11.35
N ALA A 472 -6.00 -3.04 -10.78
CA ALA A 472 -5.70 -2.94 -9.35
C ALA A 472 -6.95 -2.94 -8.45
N TYR A 473 -8.12 -2.70 -9.03
CA TYR A 473 -9.38 -2.59 -8.29
C TYR A 473 -10.40 -3.67 -8.60
N HIS A 474 -10.37 -4.29 -9.80
CA HIS A 474 -11.35 -5.31 -10.20
C HIS A 474 -11.09 -6.63 -9.48
N VAL A 475 -11.89 -6.89 -8.44
CA VAL A 475 -11.68 -7.99 -7.49
C VAL A 475 -12.80 -9.03 -7.55
N PRO A 476 -12.48 -10.30 -7.28
CA PRO A 476 -13.50 -11.32 -7.10
C PRO A 476 -14.27 -11.10 -5.80
N MET A 477 -15.60 -11.26 -5.90
CA MET A 477 -16.51 -11.16 -4.77
C MET A 477 -17.72 -12.07 -4.98
N PHE A 478 -18.12 -12.79 -3.93
CA PHE A 478 -19.32 -13.64 -3.94
C PHE A 478 -19.85 -13.90 -2.54
N ILE A 479 -21.13 -14.35 -2.48
CA ILE A 479 -21.74 -14.91 -1.28
C ILE A 479 -22.16 -16.34 -1.61
N TRP A 480 -21.68 -17.30 -0.84
CA TRP A 480 -22.07 -18.71 -0.89
C TRP A 480 -23.08 -19.02 0.22
N TYR A 481 -24.06 -19.85 -0.10
CA TYR A 481 -25.08 -20.30 0.84
C TYR A 481 -25.05 -21.83 0.94
N SER A 482 -25.04 -22.35 2.17
CA SER A 482 -25.07 -23.79 2.41
C SER A 482 -26.37 -24.44 1.90
N PRO A 483 -26.37 -25.74 1.58
CA PRO A 483 -27.57 -26.45 1.16
C PRO A 483 -28.69 -26.38 2.18
N THR A 484 -28.35 -26.31 3.48
CA THR A 484 -29.32 -26.29 4.59
C THR A 484 -30.17 -25.02 4.65
N LEU A 485 -29.76 -23.93 3.98
CA LEU A 485 -30.54 -22.70 3.88
C LEU A 485 -31.65 -22.76 2.82
N GLY A 486 -31.70 -23.83 2.03
CA GLY A 486 -32.76 -24.05 1.03
C GLY A 486 -32.71 -23.12 -0.18
N GLU A 487 -33.83 -23.02 -0.91
CA GLU A 487 -33.94 -22.23 -2.15
C GLU A 487 -34.43 -20.79 -1.91
N HIS A 488 -34.76 -20.43 -0.68
CA HIS A 488 -35.32 -19.10 -0.35
C HIS A 488 -34.29 -17.96 -0.37
N VAL A 489 -33.03 -18.26 -0.69
CA VAL A 489 -31.94 -17.27 -0.71
C VAL A 489 -31.73 -16.76 -2.13
N ASP A 490 -31.68 -15.45 -2.31
CA ASP A 490 -31.40 -14.87 -3.62
C ASP A 490 -29.92 -15.12 -4.03
N ARG A 491 -29.77 -15.84 -5.13
CA ARG A 491 -28.48 -16.19 -5.74
C ARG A 491 -28.28 -15.55 -7.11
N GLN A 492 -29.04 -14.51 -7.42
CA GLN A 492 -28.88 -13.83 -8.71
C GLN A 492 -27.50 -13.18 -8.81
N THR A 493 -26.89 -13.32 -9.99
CA THR A 493 -25.61 -12.68 -10.30
C THR A 493 -25.78 -11.16 -10.34
N VAL A 494 -24.89 -10.44 -9.69
CA VAL A 494 -24.83 -8.98 -9.67
C VAL A 494 -23.90 -8.52 -10.78
N ASN A 495 -24.47 -7.94 -11.85
CA ASN A 495 -23.71 -7.48 -13.02
C ASN A 495 -23.40 -5.98 -12.98
N SER A 496 -23.92 -5.25 -12.03
CA SER A 496 -23.61 -3.83 -11.83
C SER A 496 -22.30 -3.67 -11.04
N VAL A 497 -21.61 -2.54 -11.25
CA VAL A 497 -20.46 -2.17 -10.44
C VAL A 497 -20.88 -2.05 -8.98
N PHE A 498 -20.16 -2.73 -8.10
CA PHE A 498 -20.32 -2.65 -6.65
C PHE A 498 -18.96 -2.47 -5.99
N SER A 499 -18.80 -1.40 -5.21
CA SER A 499 -17.54 -1.13 -4.51
C SER A 499 -17.50 -1.80 -3.14
N THR A 500 -16.41 -2.51 -2.83
CA THR A 500 -16.17 -3.08 -1.50
C THR A 500 -16.08 -2.03 -0.40
N ALA A 501 -15.88 -0.75 -0.73
CA ALA A 501 -16.00 0.36 0.22
C ALA A 501 -17.40 0.51 0.86
N TYR A 502 -18.40 -0.25 0.38
CA TYR A 502 -19.73 -0.35 0.97
C TYR A 502 -20.02 -1.74 1.55
N ASN A 503 -18.99 -2.56 1.72
CA ASN A 503 -19.12 -3.92 2.27
C ASN A 503 -19.57 -3.92 3.73
N ASP A 504 -19.27 -2.88 4.52
CA ASP A 504 -19.79 -2.79 5.89
C ASP A 504 -21.33 -2.86 5.92
N TYR A 505 -22.01 -2.12 5.03
CA TYR A 505 -23.48 -2.20 4.89
C TYR A 505 -23.93 -3.58 4.39
N LEU A 506 -23.21 -4.15 3.43
CA LEU A 506 -23.54 -5.45 2.85
C LEU A 506 -23.36 -6.58 3.87
N ILE A 507 -22.25 -6.58 4.61
CA ILE A 507 -21.93 -7.57 5.64
C ILE A 507 -22.95 -7.47 6.79
N ASN A 508 -23.27 -6.26 7.21
CA ASN A 508 -24.27 -6.03 8.26
C ASN A 508 -25.66 -6.53 7.84
N ALA A 509 -26.12 -6.21 6.64
CA ALA A 509 -27.38 -6.72 6.09
C ALA A 509 -27.35 -8.24 5.89
N TRP A 510 -26.22 -8.81 5.44
CA TRP A 510 -26.01 -10.25 5.30
C TRP A 510 -26.10 -10.98 6.63
N MET A 511 -25.55 -10.40 7.71
CA MET A 511 -25.71 -10.93 9.07
C MET A 511 -27.12 -10.70 9.66
N GLY A 512 -27.95 -9.86 9.04
CA GLY A 512 -29.22 -9.42 9.63
C GLY A 512 -29.04 -8.48 10.83
N VAL A 513 -27.93 -7.73 10.88
CA VAL A 513 -27.60 -6.76 11.95
C VAL A 513 -27.46 -5.38 11.34
N THR A 514 -28.47 -4.57 11.41
CA THR A 514 -28.48 -3.24 10.75
C THR A 514 -28.90 -2.14 11.73
N ARG A 515 -28.80 -0.88 11.31
CA ARG A 515 -29.35 0.28 12.04
C ARG A 515 -30.73 0.66 11.48
N PRO A 516 -31.56 1.41 12.21
CA PRO A 516 -32.94 1.73 11.78
C PRO A 516 -33.02 2.31 10.37
N ALA A 517 -32.13 3.22 10.00
CA ALA A 517 -32.14 3.91 8.70
C ALA A 517 -31.36 3.19 7.58
N GLN A 518 -30.74 2.04 7.89
CA GLN A 518 -29.93 1.28 6.91
C GLN A 518 -30.81 0.25 6.17
N PRO A 519 -30.40 -0.14 4.93
CA PRO A 519 -30.96 -1.28 4.22
C PRO A 519 -30.93 -2.55 5.08
N LYS A 520 -31.97 -3.39 4.96
CA LYS A 520 -32.14 -4.57 5.82
C LYS A 520 -31.67 -5.86 5.15
N THR A 521 -31.60 -5.87 3.82
CA THR A 521 -31.20 -7.05 3.03
C THR A 521 -30.01 -6.75 2.14
N PRO A 522 -29.24 -7.76 1.74
CA PRO A 522 -28.15 -7.59 0.77
C PRO A 522 -28.62 -6.96 -0.56
N GLU A 523 -29.84 -7.31 -1.03
CA GLU A 523 -30.42 -6.80 -2.26
C GLU A 523 -30.69 -5.29 -2.20
N GLU A 524 -31.22 -4.82 -1.06
CA GLU A 524 -31.43 -3.39 -0.81
C GLU A 524 -30.11 -2.63 -0.78
N VAL A 525 -29.06 -3.21 -0.17
CA VAL A 525 -27.72 -2.62 -0.16
C VAL A 525 -27.17 -2.54 -1.59
N ILE A 526 -27.21 -3.65 -2.33
CA ILE A 526 -26.72 -3.69 -3.72
C ILE A 526 -27.45 -2.64 -4.56
N THR A 527 -28.78 -2.57 -4.47
CA THR A 527 -29.59 -1.61 -5.22
C THR A 527 -29.23 -0.16 -4.89
N ARG A 528 -28.96 0.14 -3.62
CA ARG A 528 -28.66 1.50 -3.14
C ARG A 528 -27.28 1.99 -3.60
N TRP A 529 -26.26 1.12 -3.63
CA TRP A 529 -24.89 1.50 -3.91
C TRP A 529 -24.34 1.00 -5.26
N GLN A 530 -25.14 0.29 -6.06
CA GLN A 530 -24.75 -0.08 -7.42
C GLN A 530 -24.34 1.15 -8.25
N GLY A 531 -23.29 0.98 -9.06
CA GLY A 531 -22.77 2.03 -9.96
C GLY A 531 -21.88 3.07 -9.28
N LYS A 532 -21.78 3.10 -7.94
CA LYS A 532 -20.78 3.90 -7.23
C LYS A 532 -19.41 3.34 -7.53
N SER A 533 -18.50 4.20 -7.99
CA SER A 533 -17.22 3.76 -8.56
C SER A 533 -16.05 4.68 -8.18
N ASP A 534 -16.17 5.42 -7.09
CA ASP A 534 -15.08 6.23 -6.56
C ASP A 534 -14.07 5.33 -5.84
N VAL A 535 -12.78 5.52 -6.14
CA VAL A 535 -11.66 4.75 -5.61
C VAL A 535 -10.50 5.67 -5.22
N PHE A 536 -9.69 5.24 -4.26
CA PHE A 536 -8.43 5.88 -3.91
C PHE A 536 -7.28 5.38 -4.78
N ASP A 537 -6.29 6.24 -5.04
CA ASP A 537 -4.93 5.78 -5.36
C ASP A 537 -4.08 5.64 -4.08
N ALA A 538 -2.79 5.31 -4.25
CA ALA A 538 -1.88 5.14 -3.12
C ALA A 538 -1.54 6.46 -2.36
N ASN A 539 -1.89 7.61 -2.90
CA ASN A 539 -1.74 8.93 -2.25
C ASN A 539 -3.08 9.49 -1.76
N HIS A 540 -4.10 8.65 -1.61
CA HIS A 540 -5.46 9.03 -1.19
C HIS A 540 -6.14 10.06 -2.11
N ASN A 541 -5.71 10.15 -3.39
CA ASN A 541 -6.45 10.92 -4.38
C ASN A 541 -7.66 10.11 -4.85
N VAL A 542 -8.80 10.77 -4.97
CA VAL A 542 -10.05 10.14 -5.42
C VAL A 542 -10.16 10.17 -6.93
N PHE A 543 -10.47 9.04 -7.52
CA PHE A 543 -10.73 8.87 -8.94
C PHE A 543 -12.03 8.11 -9.17
N ASN A 544 -12.66 8.35 -10.32
CA ASN A 544 -13.71 7.45 -10.78
C ASN A 544 -13.07 6.24 -11.48
N TYR A 545 -13.34 5.04 -10.98
CA TYR A 545 -12.82 3.77 -11.53
C TYR A 545 -13.02 3.65 -13.06
N LYS A 546 -14.20 4.04 -13.57
CA LYS A 546 -14.53 3.95 -15.00
C LYS A 546 -13.68 4.89 -15.87
N ALA A 547 -13.09 5.93 -15.30
CA ALA A 547 -12.21 6.87 -15.98
C ALA A 547 -10.73 6.45 -15.95
N LEU A 548 -10.39 5.39 -15.21
CA LEU A 548 -9.04 4.83 -15.19
C LEU A 548 -8.80 4.02 -16.48
N ARG A 549 -7.53 3.91 -16.90
CA ARG A 549 -7.14 3.03 -18.00
C ARG A 549 -7.47 1.56 -17.64
N ASN A 550 -7.82 0.77 -18.64
CA ASN A 550 -8.23 -0.63 -18.43
C ASN A 550 -7.07 -1.52 -17.96
N SER A 551 -5.84 -1.23 -18.43
CA SER A 551 -4.64 -1.97 -18.09
C SER A 551 -3.46 -1.03 -17.92
N PHE A 552 -2.35 -1.55 -17.42
CA PHE A 552 -1.12 -0.78 -17.19
C PHE A 552 -0.47 -0.23 -18.47
N LYS A 553 -0.79 -0.75 -19.65
CA LYS A 553 -0.21 -0.31 -20.94
C LYS A 553 -0.59 1.09 -21.33
#